data_fba7d81c2b2e98a6b38e4a7be465474f
#
_entry.id   fba7d81c2b2e98a6b38e4a7be465474f
#
_cell.length_a   1.000
_cell.length_b   1.000
_cell.length_c   1.000
_cell.angle_alpha   90.00
_cell.angle_beta   90.00
_cell.angle_gamma   90.00
#
_symmetry.space_group_name_H-M   'P 1'
#
loop_
_entity.id
_entity.type
_entity.pdbx_description
1 polymer ?
#
loop_
_entity_poly.entity_id
_entity_poly.type
_entity_poly.pdbx_seq_one_letter_code
_entity_poly.pdbx_strand_id
1 'polypeptide(L)'
;YLYNELSPYELKKGETLDKVRLWNSRLSRLFEHGKAADPISMCVIFRKICESFATINCDKSRSVKKVAVTGELYIKFCALGNGETEKYLRDLGCHIYMSGFVPYIMYLTDSCTNDDNIYGRKTLAGVGAKVLIAYMKTLWCKMNSALVQNGFEPMEDYRSLKSYGENFGCLGETMGDGWLIGAEMCSALKNGCKGVVMLLPFGCLVSHTCARGIIKRCLLYTSDA
;
A
#
# COMPACT_ATOMS: atom_id res chain seq x y z
N TYR A 1 -1.99 -0.14 7.49
CA TYR A 1 -0.66 0.46 7.64
C TYR A 1 -0.27 0.57 9.12
N LEU A 2 -0.91 1.43 9.93
CA LEU A 2 -0.57 1.66 11.35
C LEU A 2 -0.51 0.39 12.20
N TYR A 3 -1.36 -0.61 11.90
CA TYR A 3 -1.32 -1.90 12.58
C TYR A 3 0.01 -2.64 12.34
N ASN A 4 0.43 -2.71 11.10
CA ASN A 4 1.69 -3.38 10.73
C ASN A 4 2.93 -2.59 11.21
N GLU A 5 2.81 -1.26 11.29
CA GLU A 5 3.87 -0.37 11.76
C GLU A 5 4.13 -0.50 13.26
N LEU A 6 3.08 -0.69 14.09
CA LEU A 6 3.19 -0.63 15.54
C LEU A 6 3.18 -2.00 16.22
N SER A 7 2.43 -2.96 15.68
CA SER A 7 2.21 -4.25 16.35
C SER A 7 3.49 -5.03 16.71
N PRO A 8 4.61 -4.95 15.95
CA PRO A 8 5.84 -5.64 16.34
C PRO A 8 6.56 -4.99 17.53
N TYR A 9 6.26 -3.73 17.80
CA TYR A 9 6.95 -2.91 18.79
C TYR A 9 6.09 -2.62 20.03
N GLU A 10 4.79 -2.95 20.04
CA GLU A 10 3.90 -2.68 21.16
C GLU A 10 4.37 -3.33 22.45
N LEU A 11 4.33 -2.58 23.57
CA LEU A 11 4.67 -3.11 24.88
C LEU A 11 3.55 -3.99 25.45
N LYS A 12 2.31 -3.59 25.24
CA LYS A 12 1.13 -4.34 25.64
C LYS A 12 0.57 -5.06 24.41
N LYS A 13 0.78 -6.38 24.37
CA LYS A 13 0.35 -7.23 23.26
C LYS A 13 -1.16 -7.09 22.96
N GLY A 14 -1.50 -6.77 21.72
CA GLY A 14 -2.87 -6.64 21.24
C GLY A 14 -3.46 -5.24 21.34
N GLU A 15 -2.77 -4.27 21.96
CA GLU A 15 -3.28 -2.89 22.08
C GLU A 15 -3.51 -2.24 20.71
N THR A 16 -2.61 -2.48 19.76
CA THR A 16 -2.74 -1.98 18.38
C THR A 16 -3.97 -2.57 17.71
N LEU A 17 -4.23 -3.87 17.85
CA LEU A 17 -5.39 -4.55 17.30
C LEU A 17 -6.72 -4.01 17.89
N ASP A 18 -6.74 -3.76 19.19
CA ASP A 18 -7.92 -3.21 19.86
C ASP A 18 -8.25 -1.81 19.34
N LYS A 19 -7.22 -0.98 19.07
CA LYS A 19 -7.42 0.32 18.41
C LYS A 19 -7.94 0.19 16.99
N VAL A 20 -7.45 -0.78 16.21
CA VAL A 20 -8.00 -1.07 14.88
C VAL A 20 -9.48 -1.41 14.97
N ARG A 21 -9.87 -2.31 15.87
CA ARG A 21 -11.29 -2.70 16.08
C ARG A 21 -12.15 -1.50 16.48
N LEU A 22 -11.67 -0.68 17.41
CA LEU A 22 -12.34 0.54 17.85
C LEU A 22 -12.58 1.51 16.68
N TRP A 23 -11.55 1.76 15.87
CA TRP A 23 -11.67 2.68 14.75
C TRP A 23 -12.52 2.12 13.61
N ASN A 24 -12.45 0.82 13.33
CA ASN A 24 -13.34 0.18 12.35
C ASN A 24 -14.81 0.35 12.77
N SER A 25 -15.16 0.10 14.03
CA SER A 25 -16.51 0.31 14.53
C SER A 25 -16.96 1.78 14.45
N ARG A 26 -16.06 2.73 14.74
CA ARG A 26 -16.35 4.16 14.63
C ARG A 26 -16.55 4.60 13.17
N LEU A 27 -15.70 4.14 12.27
CA LEU A 27 -15.80 4.44 10.85
C LEU A 27 -17.09 3.89 10.24
N SER A 28 -17.45 2.63 10.56
CA SER A 28 -18.72 2.04 10.10
C SER A 28 -19.91 2.92 10.49
N ARG A 29 -19.99 3.35 11.75
CA ARG A 29 -21.07 4.24 12.21
C ARG A 29 -21.06 5.60 11.49
N LEU A 30 -19.89 6.17 11.23
CA LEU A 30 -19.80 7.45 10.52
C LEU A 30 -20.32 7.33 9.08
N PHE A 31 -19.94 6.24 8.38
CA PHE A 31 -20.42 5.98 7.02
C PHE A 31 -21.92 5.66 6.97
N GLU A 32 -22.44 4.87 7.90
CA GLU A 32 -23.88 4.57 8.03
C GLU A 32 -24.72 5.84 8.19
N HIS A 33 -24.19 6.88 8.85
CA HIS A 33 -24.85 8.16 9.04
C HIS A 33 -24.51 9.21 7.96
N GLY A 34 -23.86 8.80 6.86
CA GLY A 34 -23.44 9.72 5.80
C GLY A 34 -22.41 10.78 6.23
N LYS A 35 -21.78 10.60 7.40
CA LYS A 35 -20.72 11.47 7.92
C LYS A 35 -19.38 10.89 7.48
N ALA A 36 -18.46 11.73 7.09
CA ALA A 36 -17.13 11.36 6.59
C ALA A 36 -17.04 11.09 5.07
N ALA A 37 -18.07 11.45 4.30
CA ALA A 37 -18.01 11.36 2.84
C ALA A 37 -17.29 12.56 2.19
N ASP A 38 -17.12 13.66 2.93
CA ASP A 38 -16.46 14.86 2.42
C ASP A 38 -14.95 14.88 2.77
N PRO A 39 -14.12 15.52 1.93
CA PRO A 39 -12.66 15.54 2.10
C PRO A 39 -12.17 16.18 3.40
N ILE A 40 -12.90 17.14 3.92
CA ILE A 40 -12.53 17.86 5.16
C ILE A 40 -12.72 16.93 6.36
N SER A 41 -13.88 16.28 6.45
CA SER A 41 -14.16 15.29 7.48
C SER A 41 -13.16 14.14 7.44
N MET A 42 -12.82 13.63 6.24
CA MET A 42 -11.80 12.59 6.08
C MET A 42 -10.44 13.02 6.61
N CYS A 43 -9.98 14.24 6.33
CA CYS A 43 -8.70 14.74 6.86
C CYS A 43 -8.70 14.82 8.39
N VAL A 44 -9.81 15.27 8.99
CA VAL A 44 -9.96 15.30 10.45
C VAL A 44 -9.93 13.89 11.05
N ILE A 45 -10.60 12.96 10.40
CA ILE A 45 -10.63 11.55 10.83
C ILE A 45 -9.23 10.94 10.74
N PHE A 46 -8.49 11.11 9.65
CA PHE A 46 -7.13 10.61 9.50
C PHE A 46 -6.22 11.11 10.62
N ARG A 47 -6.28 12.43 10.92
CA ARG A 47 -5.51 12.99 12.03
C ARG A 47 -5.86 12.33 13.37
N LYS A 48 -7.15 12.21 13.70
CA LYS A 48 -7.60 11.58 14.94
C LYS A 48 -7.21 10.11 15.04
N ILE A 49 -7.19 9.37 13.93
CA ILE A 49 -6.67 8.00 13.88
C ILE A 49 -5.19 8.02 14.24
N CYS A 50 -4.36 8.81 13.57
CA CYS A 50 -2.93 8.89 13.85
C CYS A 50 -2.64 9.30 15.30
N GLU A 51 -3.31 10.33 15.81
CA GLU A 51 -3.23 10.76 17.22
C GLU A 51 -3.56 9.61 18.19
N SER A 52 -4.63 8.86 17.90
CA SER A 52 -5.03 7.72 18.72
C SER A 52 -3.97 6.61 18.71
N PHE A 53 -3.36 6.29 17.56
CA PHE A 53 -2.31 5.26 17.48
C PHE A 53 -0.98 5.73 18.08
N ALA A 54 -0.69 7.01 18.05
CA ALA A 54 0.51 7.59 18.66
C ALA A 54 0.54 7.46 20.20
N THR A 55 -0.60 7.16 20.84
CA THR A 55 -0.65 6.90 22.28
C THR A 55 -0.20 5.48 22.67
N ILE A 56 0.05 4.59 21.69
CA ILE A 56 0.51 3.22 21.96
C ILE A 56 1.98 3.27 22.35
N ASN A 57 2.29 2.69 23.51
CA ASN A 57 3.67 2.59 23.96
C ASN A 57 4.40 1.48 23.20
N CYS A 58 5.48 1.87 22.50
CA CYS A 58 6.28 0.98 21.66
C CYS A 58 7.73 0.97 22.09
N ASP A 59 8.34 -0.20 22.10
CA ASP A 59 9.77 -0.38 22.27
C ASP A 59 10.46 -0.35 20.89
N LYS A 60 10.88 0.84 20.49
CA LYS A 60 11.59 1.05 19.21
C LYS A 60 13.05 0.53 19.22
N SER A 61 13.55 0.06 20.35
CA SER A 61 14.90 -0.56 20.44
C SER A 61 14.92 -2.00 19.90
N ARG A 62 13.76 -2.63 19.76
CA ARG A 62 13.65 -3.99 19.22
C ARG A 62 14.15 -4.05 17.79
N SER A 63 15.10 -4.93 17.53
CA SER A 63 15.55 -5.26 16.18
C SER A 63 14.54 -6.22 15.54
N VAL A 64 13.68 -5.71 14.68
CA VAL A 64 12.64 -6.47 13.99
C VAL A 64 12.96 -6.53 12.50
N LYS A 65 12.85 -7.73 11.91
CA LYS A 65 13.04 -7.91 10.46
C LYS A 65 11.84 -7.34 9.71
N LYS A 66 12.08 -6.37 8.82
CA LYS A 66 11.06 -5.81 7.93
C LYS A 66 10.91 -6.72 6.71
N VAL A 67 9.72 -7.24 6.49
CA VAL A 67 9.36 -8.17 5.40
C VAL A 67 8.20 -7.57 4.63
N ALA A 68 8.34 -7.50 3.32
CA ALA A 68 7.25 -7.04 2.47
C ALA A 68 6.29 -8.17 2.10
N VAL A 69 5.01 -7.83 1.99
CA VAL A 69 3.99 -8.68 1.39
C VAL A 69 3.43 -7.95 0.17
N THR A 70 3.64 -8.52 -1.00
CA THR A 70 3.13 -8.02 -2.28
C THR A 70 2.48 -9.15 -3.07
N GLY A 71 1.88 -8.86 -4.20
CA GLY A 71 1.28 -9.87 -5.05
C GLY A 71 -0.06 -9.45 -5.63
N GLU A 72 -0.81 -10.42 -6.13
CA GLU A 72 -2.12 -10.19 -6.72
C GLU A 72 -3.10 -9.67 -5.67
N LEU A 73 -3.91 -8.69 -6.07
CA LEU A 73 -4.76 -7.91 -5.17
C LEU A 73 -5.66 -8.76 -4.27
N TYR A 74 -6.41 -9.70 -4.86
CA TYR A 74 -7.35 -10.52 -4.10
C TYR A 74 -6.63 -11.38 -3.08
N ILE A 75 -5.60 -12.12 -3.51
CA ILE A 75 -4.83 -13.01 -2.62
C ILE A 75 -4.13 -12.18 -1.53
N LYS A 76 -3.58 -11.01 -1.88
CA LYS A 76 -2.88 -10.13 -0.93
C LYS A 76 -3.77 -9.71 0.24
N PHE A 77 -5.04 -9.39 -0.01
CA PHE A 77 -5.97 -8.89 1.02
C PHE A 77 -6.95 -9.94 1.56
N CYS A 78 -7.01 -11.12 0.99
CA CYS A 78 -7.92 -12.20 1.41
C CYS A 78 -7.21 -13.19 2.33
N ALA A 79 -7.43 -13.05 3.64
CA ALA A 79 -6.81 -13.94 4.64
C ALA A 79 -7.10 -15.43 4.39
N LEU A 80 -8.30 -15.78 3.92
CA LEU A 80 -8.64 -17.15 3.54
C LEU A 80 -7.81 -17.62 2.34
N GLY A 81 -7.66 -16.76 1.31
CA GLY A 81 -6.93 -17.09 0.09
C GLY A 81 -5.41 -17.22 0.29
N ASN A 82 -4.85 -16.46 1.23
CA ASN A 82 -3.40 -16.45 1.51
C ASN A 82 -2.99 -17.24 2.77
N GLY A 83 -3.90 -18.00 3.38
CA GLY A 83 -3.63 -18.81 4.56
C GLY A 83 -3.17 -17.97 5.77
N GLU A 84 -3.75 -16.79 5.97
CA GLU A 84 -3.41 -15.86 7.06
C GLU A 84 -1.92 -15.46 7.07
N THR A 85 -1.29 -15.31 5.90
CA THR A 85 0.15 -15.00 5.75
C THR A 85 0.60 -13.82 6.61
N GLU A 86 -0.17 -12.72 6.66
CA GLU A 86 0.18 -11.59 7.52
C GLU A 86 0.23 -11.96 9.00
N LYS A 87 -0.73 -12.75 9.47
CA LYS A 87 -0.76 -13.22 10.86
C LYS A 87 0.44 -14.11 11.15
N TYR A 88 0.74 -15.05 10.26
CA TYR A 88 1.91 -15.92 10.37
C TYR A 88 3.22 -15.12 10.48
N LEU A 89 3.43 -14.13 9.62
CA LEU A 89 4.62 -13.28 9.67
C LEU A 89 4.68 -12.44 10.94
N ARG A 90 3.55 -11.94 11.45
CA ARG A 90 3.51 -11.24 12.75
C ARG A 90 3.83 -12.16 13.92
N ASP A 91 3.32 -13.39 13.90
CA ASP A 91 3.61 -14.38 14.95
C ASP A 91 5.09 -14.78 14.96
N LEU A 92 5.77 -14.68 13.81
CA LEU A 92 7.24 -14.77 13.70
C LEU A 92 7.99 -13.51 14.17
N GLY A 93 7.27 -12.46 14.59
CA GLY A 93 7.85 -11.22 15.05
C GLY A 93 8.37 -10.31 13.93
N CYS A 94 7.86 -10.44 12.70
CA CYS A 94 8.24 -9.57 11.59
C CYS A 94 7.46 -8.26 11.58
N HIS A 95 8.11 -7.19 11.13
CA HIS A 95 7.45 -5.96 10.72
C HIS A 95 6.99 -6.12 9.26
N ILE A 96 5.69 -6.04 9.03
CA ILE A 96 5.12 -6.25 7.70
C ILE A 96 5.03 -4.91 6.96
N TYR A 97 5.69 -4.83 5.81
CA TYR A 97 5.53 -3.75 4.86
C TYR A 97 4.58 -4.17 3.74
N MET A 98 3.46 -3.50 3.62
CA MET A 98 2.47 -3.80 2.59
C MET A 98 1.83 -2.50 2.11
N SER A 99 1.81 -2.28 0.81
CA SER A 99 1.07 -1.16 0.22
C SER A 99 -0.43 -1.34 0.44
N GLY A 100 -1.10 -0.23 0.72
CA GLY A 100 -2.56 -0.23 0.90
C GLY A 100 -3.32 -0.41 -0.42
N PHE A 101 -4.65 -0.37 -0.33
CA PHE A 101 -5.54 -0.52 -1.48
C PHE A 101 -5.58 0.73 -2.39
N VAL A 102 -5.30 1.91 -1.85
CA VAL A 102 -5.39 3.19 -2.59
C VAL A 102 -4.41 3.26 -3.77
N PRO A 103 -3.13 2.86 -3.67
CA PRO A 103 -2.23 2.81 -4.82
C PRO A 103 -2.76 1.95 -5.98
N TYR A 104 -3.46 0.85 -5.69
CA TYR A 104 -4.08 0.03 -6.71
C TYR A 104 -5.23 0.76 -7.42
N ILE A 105 -6.09 1.48 -6.70
CA ILE A 105 -7.15 2.30 -7.31
C ILE A 105 -6.54 3.41 -8.18
N MET A 106 -5.46 4.05 -7.69
CA MET A 106 -4.74 5.05 -8.48
C MET A 106 -4.14 4.45 -9.76
N TYR A 107 -3.58 3.24 -9.68
CA TYR A 107 -3.05 2.49 -10.81
C TYR A 107 -4.15 2.19 -11.84
N LEU A 108 -5.32 1.67 -11.42
CA LEU A 108 -6.44 1.42 -12.31
C LEU A 108 -6.94 2.71 -12.98
N THR A 109 -7.03 3.80 -12.22
CA THR A 109 -7.47 5.09 -12.76
C THR A 109 -6.44 5.66 -13.76
N ASP A 110 -5.14 5.52 -13.45
CA ASP A 110 -4.06 6.05 -14.30
C ASP A 110 -3.86 5.24 -15.58
N SER A 111 -4.40 4.01 -15.66
CA SER A 111 -4.35 3.20 -16.88
C SER A 111 -4.95 3.94 -18.08
N CYS A 112 -6.09 4.62 -17.89
CA CYS A 112 -6.72 5.44 -18.93
C CYS A 112 -5.80 6.57 -19.42
N THR A 113 -5.03 7.19 -18.51
CA THR A 113 -4.06 8.24 -18.85
C THR A 113 -2.85 7.69 -19.58
N ASN A 114 -2.36 6.52 -19.13
CA ASN A 114 -1.23 5.84 -19.76
C ASN A 114 -1.59 5.38 -21.17
N ASP A 115 -2.78 4.83 -21.38
CA ASP A 115 -3.27 4.44 -22.69
C ASP A 115 -3.40 5.64 -23.65
N ASP A 116 -3.96 6.75 -23.17
CA ASP A 116 -4.03 7.99 -23.96
C ASP A 116 -2.65 8.45 -24.41
N ASN A 117 -1.66 8.40 -23.52
CA ASN A 117 -0.29 8.81 -23.83
C ASN A 117 0.41 7.83 -24.80
N ILE A 118 0.26 6.51 -24.59
CA ILE A 118 0.90 5.46 -25.40
C ILE A 118 0.33 5.45 -26.82
N TYR A 119 -1.00 5.58 -26.96
CA TYR A 119 -1.67 5.51 -28.25
C TYR A 119 -1.95 6.87 -28.89
N GLY A 120 -1.43 7.97 -28.31
CA GLY A 120 -1.61 9.33 -28.84
C GLY A 120 -3.07 9.80 -28.86
N ARG A 121 -3.90 9.28 -27.94
CA ARG A 121 -5.31 9.61 -27.84
C ARG A 121 -5.56 10.70 -26.81
N LYS A 122 -6.72 11.36 -26.91
CA LYS A 122 -7.24 12.29 -25.90
C LYS A 122 -8.70 11.93 -25.65
N THR A 123 -8.93 11.07 -24.65
CA THR A 123 -10.27 10.61 -24.31
C THR A 123 -10.85 11.41 -23.15
N LEU A 124 -12.19 11.50 -23.07
CA LEU A 124 -12.85 12.06 -21.89
C LEU A 124 -12.53 11.26 -20.62
N ALA A 125 -12.38 9.93 -20.76
CA ALA A 125 -11.97 9.06 -19.69
C ALA A 125 -10.57 9.44 -19.15
N GLY A 126 -9.61 9.69 -20.04
CA GLY A 126 -8.26 10.15 -19.65
C GLY A 126 -8.26 11.51 -18.95
N VAL A 127 -9.12 12.43 -19.38
CA VAL A 127 -9.29 13.73 -18.69
C VAL A 127 -9.88 13.53 -17.29
N GLY A 128 -10.96 12.74 -17.18
CA GLY A 128 -11.59 12.41 -15.91
C GLY A 128 -10.63 11.69 -14.95
N ALA A 129 -9.83 10.76 -15.48
CA ALA A 129 -8.79 10.06 -14.72
C ALA A 129 -7.76 11.02 -14.12
N LYS A 130 -7.28 12.01 -14.89
CA LYS A 130 -6.34 13.03 -14.37
C LYS A 130 -6.92 13.81 -13.21
N VAL A 131 -8.18 14.22 -13.28
CA VAL A 131 -8.87 14.95 -12.22
C VAL A 131 -9.00 14.08 -10.97
N LEU A 132 -9.46 12.82 -11.14
CA LEU A 132 -9.62 11.88 -10.04
C LEU A 132 -8.27 11.57 -9.35
N ILE A 133 -7.22 11.34 -10.13
CA ILE A 133 -5.87 11.10 -9.58
C ILE A 133 -5.36 12.32 -8.81
N ALA A 134 -5.58 13.53 -9.31
CA ALA A 134 -5.20 14.75 -8.60
C ALA A 134 -5.91 14.87 -7.24
N TYR A 135 -7.20 14.55 -7.21
CA TYR A 135 -7.99 14.49 -5.98
C TYR A 135 -7.44 13.43 -5.00
N MET A 136 -7.22 12.21 -5.48
CA MET A 136 -6.67 11.11 -4.66
C MET A 136 -5.28 11.45 -4.11
N LYS A 137 -4.41 12.06 -4.92
CA LYS A 137 -3.09 12.54 -4.47
C LYS A 137 -3.23 13.57 -3.35
N THR A 138 -4.20 14.47 -3.43
CA THR A 138 -4.44 15.47 -2.38
C THR A 138 -4.81 14.79 -1.06
N LEU A 139 -5.72 13.80 -1.08
CA LEU A 139 -6.07 13.02 0.11
C LEU A 139 -4.87 12.22 0.64
N TRP A 140 -4.10 11.59 -0.25
CA TRP A 140 -2.89 10.85 0.11
C TRP A 140 -1.85 11.72 0.80
N CYS A 141 -1.59 12.92 0.28
CA CYS A 141 -0.72 13.90 0.93
C CYS A 141 -1.20 14.30 2.33
N LYS A 142 -2.53 14.48 2.50
CA LYS A 142 -3.11 14.79 3.81
C LYS A 142 -2.96 13.63 4.80
N MET A 143 -3.15 12.38 4.34
CA MET A 143 -2.89 11.19 5.16
C MET A 143 -1.43 11.11 5.58
N ASN A 144 -0.49 11.25 4.65
CA ASN A 144 0.94 11.23 4.94
C ASN A 144 1.35 12.36 5.88
N SER A 145 0.79 13.55 5.71
CA SER A 145 1.02 14.67 6.64
C SER A 145 0.56 14.33 8.05
N ALA A 146 -0.60 13.67 8.19
CA ALA A 146 -1.09 13.24 9.50
C ALA A 146 -0.21 12.15 10.13
N LEU A 147 0.32 11.21 9.34
CA LEU A 147 1.28 10.21 9.81
C LEU A 147 2.55 10.87 10.34
N VAL A 148 3.20 11.71 9.53
CA VAL A 148 4.46 12.38 9.88
C VAL A 148 4.31 13.28 11.11
N GLN A 149 3.21 14.04 11.22
CA GLN A 149 2.92 14.89 12.38
C GLN A 149 2.79 14.10 13.69
N ASN A 150 2.45 12.82 13.60
CA ASN A 150 2.32 11.91 14.75
C ASN A 150 3.52 10.96 14.92
N GLY A 151 4.63 11.20 14.21
CA GLY A 151 5.88 10.46 14.36
C GLY A 151 5.90 9.09 13.68
N PHE A 152 5.03 8.89 12.66
CA PHE A 152 5.03 7.69 11.82
C PHE A 152 5.73 7.94 10.49
N GLU A 153 6.26 6.88 9.91
CA GLU A 153 6.80 6.92 8.55
C GLU A 153 5.68 7.22 7.53
N PRO A 154 5.93 8.02 6.50
CA PRO A 154 4.96 8.23 5.43
C PRO A 154 4.82 6.96 4.58
N MET A 155 3.62 6.74 4.03
CA MET A 155 3.43 5.72 3.01
C MET A 155 4.06 6.17 1.69
N GLU A 156 4.53 5.21 0.88
CA GLU A 156 5.14 5.46 -0.43
C GLU A 156 4.24 6.30 -1.34
N ASP A 157 4.80 7.28 -2.02
CA ASP A 157 4.05 8.10 -2.98
C ASP A 157 3.80 7.33 -4.28
N TYR A 158 2.60 7.48 -4.84
CA TYR A 158 2.23 6.84 -6.10
C TYR A 158 3.15 7.23 -7.27
N ARG A 159 3.71 8.45 -7.26
CA ARG A 159 4.69 8.88 -8.27
C ARG A 159 5.94 8.02 -8.23
N SER A 160 6.43 7.71 -7.03
CA SER A 160 7.59 6.82 -6.85
C SER A 160 7.28 5.42 -7.36
N LEU A 161 6.10 4.86 -7.00
CA LEU A 161 5.66 3.56 -7.50
C LEU A 161 5.61 3.53 -9.04
N LYS A 162 5.04 4.57 -9.66
CA LYS A 162 4.98 4.70 -11.12
C LYS A 162 6.37 4.75 -11.74
N SER A 163 7.29 5.52 -11.16
CA SER A 163 8.69 5.59 -11.60
C SER A 163 9.40 4.23 -11.50
N TYR A 164 9.12 3.45 -10.47
CA TYR A 164 9.66 2.09 -10.38
C TYR A 164 9.08 1.19 -11.48
N GLY A 165 7.77 1.31 -11.77
CA GLY A 165 7.12 0.58 -12.86
C GLY A 165 7.75 0.87 -14.23
N GLU A 166 8.07 2.12 -14.52
CA GLU A 166 8.73 2.55 -15.77
C GLU A 166 10.09 1.88 -16.00
N ASN A 167 10.80 1.52 -14.91
CA ASN A 167 12.10 0.86 -15.01
C ASN A 167 12.00 -0.64 -15.40
N PHE A 168 10.83 -1.25 -15.22
CA PHE A 168 10.66 -2.69 -15.46
C PHE A 168 9.95 -3.02 -16.77
N GLY A 169 9.11 -2.12 -17.27
CA GLY A 169 8.32 -2.39 -18.44
C GLY A 169 7.53 -1.18 -18.93
N CYS A 170 6.54 -1.45 -19.75
CA CYS A 170 5.65 -0.42 -20.26
C CYS A 170 4.51 -0.17 -19.26
N LEU A 171 4.20 1.10 -18.98
CA LEU A 171 3.05 1.46 -18.15
C LEU A 171 1.70 1.09 -18.79
N GLY A 172 1.69 0.61 -20.04
CA GLY A 172 0.54 0.01 -20.70
C GLY A 172 0.27 -1.44 -20.27
N GLU A 173 1.15 -2.07 -19.49
CA GLU A 173 0.91 -3.40 -18.90
C GLU A 173 -0.05 -3.29 -17.73
N THR A 174 -1.32 -3.04 -18.01
CA THR A 174 -2.37 -2.73 -17.03
C THR A 174 -3.36 -3.87 -16.82
N MET A 175 -3.09 -5.06 -17.38
CA MET A 175 -3.92 -6.24 -17.12
C MET A 175 -3.71 -6.71 -15.68
N GLY A 176 -4.79 -6.82 -14.90
CA GLY A 176 -4.73 -7.17 -13.48
C GLY A 176 -3.87 -6.17 -12.71
N ASP A 177 -2.91 -6.66 -11.93
CA ASP A 177 -1.98 -5.83 -11.17
C ASP A 177 -0.78 -5.31 -12.00
N GLY A 178 -0.59 -5.83 -13.22
CA GLY A 178 0.38 -5.37 -14.22
C GLY A 178 1.75 -4.96 -13.66
N TRP A 179 2.23 -3.79 -14.06
CA TRP A 179 3.52 -3.25 -13.61
C TRP A 179 3.56 -2.92 -12.11
N LEU A 180 2.37 -2.78 -11.45
CA LEU A 180 2.31 -2.35 -10.04
C LEU A 180 2.98 -3.36 -9.09
N ILE A 181 2.84 -4.68 -9.34
CA ILE A 181 3.47 -5.70 -8.50
C ILE A 181 4.99 -5.51 -8.43
N GLY A 182 5.61 -5.28 -9.59
CA GLY A 182 7.04 -5.04 -9.64
C GLY A 182 7.47 -3.74 -8.97
N ALA A 183 6.67 -2.70 -9.14
CA ALA A 183 6.90 -1.43 -8.49
C ALA A 183 6.82 -1.53 -6.95
N GLU A 184 5.82 -2.26 -6.43
CA GLU A 184 5.69 -2.53 -4.99
C GLU A 184 6.89 -3.31 -4.44
N MET A 185 7.38 -4.31 -5.18
CA MET A 185 8.55 -5.08 -4.79
C MET A 185 9.81 -4.19 -4.72
N CYS A 186 10.01 -3.34 -5.71
CA CYS A 186 11.12 -2.40 -5.76
C CYS A 186 11.04 -1.38 -4.61
N SER A 187 9.85 -0.81 -4.38
CA SER A 187 9.60 0.08 -3.25
C SER A 187 9.95 -0.60 -1.92
N ALA A 188 9.51 -1.83 -1.72
CA ALA A 188 9.77 -2.58 -0.50
C ALA A 188 11.26 -2.75 -0.21
N LEU A 189 12.05 -3.13 -1.23
CA LEU A 189 13.49 -3.30 -1.10
C LEU A 189 14.20 -1.98 -0.80
N LYS A 190 13.82 -0.89 -1.47
CA LYS A 190 14.33 0.46 -1.19
C LYS A 190 13.96 0.97 0.19
N ASN A 191 12.80 0.58 0.72
CA ASN A 191 12.37 0.88 2.09
C ASN A 191 12.97 -0.06 3.14
N GLY A 192 14.04 -0.79 2.81
CA GLY A 192 14.84 -1.58 3.74
C GLY A 192 14.25 -2.93 4.12
N CYS A 193 13.27 -3.43 3.38
CA CYS A 193 12.76 -4.79 3.59
C CYS A 193 13.86 -5.83 3.31
N LYS A 194 14.02 -6.77 4.22
CA LYS A 194 15.04 -7.84 4.12
C LYS A 194 14.56 -9.06 3.34
N GLY A 195 13.29 -9.09 2.98
CA GLY A 195 12.67 -10.11 2.16
C GLY A 195 11.32 -9.66 1.64
N VAL A 196 10.89 -10.30 0.56
CA VAL A 196 9.58 -10.06 -0.06
C VAL A 196 8.84 -11.38 -0.17
N VAL A 197 7.67 -11.46 0.43
CA VAL A 197 6.73 -12.57 0.24
C VAL A 197 5.76 -12.17 -0.86
N MET A 198 5.78 -12.93 -1.94
CA MET A 198 4.96 -12.66 -3.11
C MET A 198 3.78 -13.65 -3.16
N LEU A 199 2.56 -13.13 -3.05
CA LEU A 199 1.33 -13.89 -3.02
C LEU A 199 0.72 -13.92 -4.43
N LEU A 200 0.76 -15.07 -5.07
CA LEU A 200 0.38 -15.23 -6.46
C LEU A 200 -0.59 -16.40 -6.61
N PRO A 201 -1.78 -16.21 -7.24
CA PRO A 201 -2.67 -17.32 -7.52
C PRO A 201 -2.06 -18.24 -8.59
N PHE A 202 -2.35 -19.53 -8.49
CA PHE A 202 -1.94 -20.51 -9.48
C PHE A 202 -2.63 -20.22 -10.83
N GLY A 203 -1.85 -20.23 -11.91
CA GLY A 203 -2.36 -20.02 -13.26
C GLY A 203 -2.66 -18.56 -13.64
N CYS A 204 -2.37 -17.59 -12.79
CA CYS A 204 -2.50 -16.16 -13.13
C CYS A 204 -1.37 -15.73 -14.08
N LEU A 205 -1.71 -15.42 -15.34
CA LEU A 205 -0.73 -15.01 -16.36
C LEU A 205 0.07 -13.78 -15.91
N VAL A 206 -0.60 -12.74 -15.45
CA VAL A 206 0.02 -11.48 -14.99
C VAL A 206 1.00 -11.71 -13.85
N SER A 207 0.61 -12.55 -12.89
CA SER A 207 1.50 -12.93 -11.79
C SER A 207 2.76 -13.64 -12.26
N HIS A 208 2.68 -14.44 -13.31
CA HIS A 208 3.85 -15.11 -13.86
C HIS A 208 4.74 -14.18 -14.69
N THR A 209 4.15 -13.29 -15.50
CA THR A 209 4.90 -12.36 -16.37
C THR A 209 5.43 -11.14 -15.60
N CYS A 210 4.54 -10.36 -15.00
CA CYS A 210 4.87 -9.07 -14.38
C CYS A 210 5.40 -9.19 -12.95
N ALA A 211 5.25 -10.36 -12.29
CA ALA A 211 5.80 -10.60 -10.97
C ALA A 211 7.02 -11.51 -11.02
N ARG A 212 6.84 -12.79 -11.32
CA ARG A 212 7.97 -13.76 -11.37
C ARG A 212 9.03 -13.39 -12.40
N GLY A 213 8.61 -12.90 -13.57
CA GLY A 213 9.54 -12.54 -14.65
C GLY A 213 10.53 -11.43 -14.29
N ILE A 214 10.15 -10.54 -13.36
CA ILE A 214 10.97 -9.38 -13.01
C ILE A 214 11.73 -9.52 -11.68
N ILE A 215 11.54 -10.59 -10.91
CA ILE A 215 12.20 -10.79 -9.59
C ILE A 215 13.72 -10.55 -9.70
N LYS A 216 14.37 -11.19 -10.66
CA LYS A 216 15.83 -11.07 -10.83
C LYS A 216 16.24 -9.62 -11.16
N ARG A 217 15.46 -8.93 -11.97
CA ARG A 217 15.74 -7.54 -12.35
C ARG A 217 15.54 -6.58 -11.17
N CYS A 218 14.50 -6.78 -10.36
CA CYS A 218 14.30 -6.01 -9.13
C CYS A 218 15.48 -6.16 -8.17
N LEU A 219 15.96 -7.38 -7.96
CA LEU A 219 17.10 -7.65 -7.08
C LEU A 219 18.39 -6.97 -7.58
N LEU A 220 18.66 -7.01 -8.88
CA LEU A 220 19.82 -6.32 -9.48
C LEU A 220 19.71 -4.80 -9.35
N TYR A 221 18.51 -4.24 -9.54
CA TYR A 221 18.29 -2.79 -9.47
C TYR A 221 18.42 -2.21 -8.06
N THR A 222 18.34 -3.04 -7.04
CA THR A 222 18.43 -2.62 -5.62
C THR A 222 19.77 -2.95 -4.98
N SER A 223 20.59 -3.80 -5.61
CA SER A 223 21.92 -4.17 -5.09
C SER A 223 23.01 -3.12 -5.38
N ASP A 224 22.75 -2.19 -6.30
CA ASP A 224 23.71 -1.16 -6.71
C ASP A 224 23.42 0.22 -6.06
N ALA A 225 22.59 0.27 -5.01
CA ALA A 225 22.22 1.48 -4.30
C ALA A 225 22.77 1.51 -2.88
#